data_e0d65279a0dc266917680fe53eac0cf0
#
_entry.id   e0d65279a0dc266917680fe53eac0cf0
#
_cell.length_a   1.000
_cell.length_b   1.000
_cell.length_c   1.000
_cell.angle_alpha   90.00
_cell.angle_beta   90.00
_cell.angle_gamma   90.00
#
_symmetry.space_group_name_H-M   'P 1'
#
loop_
_entity.id
_entity.type
_entity.pdbx_description
1 polymer ?
#
loop_
_entity_poly.entity_id
_entity_poly.type
_entity_poly.pdbx_seq_one_letter_code
_entity_poly.pdbx_strand_id
1 'polypeptide(L)'
;MSRYLLLPLLLCVRLAVYAQGTDEQLAAQYFQQGDYERAALYYDKLYKEQPSANYYEQLFKCRVALKEYEEAAKLAKDQSKRHNEPRYLVDMGMVARYMGDTAKAEDHFNKAMKGLKPEVNSVRSLATAFQKAEQNDRALQVYERGKKTIKDSGWSFDYEIAQLYAAKGDLQAMTTTYMDLLTANPSYLQTVQNGLARYIDFTKSDERTEMLRTELLRRSQKDPDNTIFQEMLIWQYLQQKDLTGAFVQSKAMDKRFNEGGQRLMELADIAVTNKEWGTATKCYQYVLDQGKQNPNFVKARMGLVRAMDARVTEQAEPPRTELDDLVAQYTTALGELGRSQNTAELLRGLARVKAYYLNDRAGAVTLLDEAIGTGGIDPKTQAQLKLDLGDIHMLDANIWDASLLYSQVDLDYKNDILGHEARLRNAKVSYFAGDFLWAKGQLDVLKASTSKLIANDAMELSLLITDNIGDDSLRSPLTQFSRAQLLMYQHRYDEALITLDSLNIDFPLNSLGDDILYERFRVAYARHQYDTAATFLEKVLELYPTDILVDNALLDLGKLYEDKLNDKEKAKSYYEKLLFEQGGSIFVPEARDRYRRLRGDHDDLDTPEQKFLNGPQ
;
A
#
# COMPACT_ATOMS: atom_id res chain seq x y z
N MET A 1 -21.58 -62.99 -33.47
CA MET A 1 -20.14 -62.70 -33.67
C MET A 1 -19.82 -61.21 -33.87
N SER A 2 -20.66 -60.26 -33.44
CA SER A 2 -20.46 -58.81 -33.72
C SER A 2 -20.06 -57.95 -32.49
N ARG A 3 -20.00 -58.54 -31.26
CA ARG A 3 -19.67 -57.76 -30.04
C ARG A 3 -18.20 -57.72 -29.63
N TYR A 4 -17.32 -58.51 -30.21
CA TYR A 4 -15.92 -58.64 -29.86
C TYR A 4 -14.98 -57.78 -30.73
N LEU A 5 -15.46 -57.19 -31.82
CA LEU A 5 -14.67 -56.30 -32.69
C LEU A 5 -14.67 -54.84 -32.25
N LEU A 6 -15.65 -54.41 -31.43
CA LEU A 6 -15.75 -53.03 -30.95
C LEU A 6 -14.77 -52.69 -29.77
N LEU A 7 -14.39 -53.68 -28.98
CA LEU A 7 -13.52 -53.48 -27.81
C LEU A 7 -12.07 -53.12 -28.21
N PRO A 8 -11.42 -53.81 -29.18
CA PRO A 8 -10.07 -53.43 -29.61
C PRO A 8 -10.04 -52.10 -30.37
N LEU A 9 -11.11 -51.73 -31.08
CA LEU A 9 -11.22 -50.44 -31.78
C LEU A 9 -11.31 -49.26 -30.78
N LEU A 10 -12.08 -49.41 -29.71
CA LEU A 10 -12.20 -48.43 -28.62
C LEU A 10 -10.88 -48.28 -27.81
N LEU A 11 -10.13 -49.38 -27.63
CA LEU A 11 -8.84 -49.38 -26.97
C LEU A 11 -7.77 -48.69 -27.82
N CYS A 12 -7.75 -48.91 -29.14
CA CYS A 12 -6.86 -48.23 -30.06
C CYS A 12 -7.14 -46.73 -30.15
N VAL A 13 -8.41 -46.31 -30.11
CA VAL A 13 -8.79 -44.89 -30.09
C VAL A 13 -8.36 -44.20 -28.78
N ARG A 14 -8.53 -44.89 -27.65
CA ARG A 14 -8.04 -44.34 -26.34
C ARG A 14 -6.52 -44.24 -26.28
N LEU A 15 -5.77 -45.23 -26.78
CA LEU A 15 -4.31 -45.19 -26.82
C LEU A 15 -3.80 -44.09 -27.77
N ALA A 16 -4.48 -43.86 -28.89
CA ALA A 16 -4.12 -42.77 -29.81
C ALA A 16 -4.34 -41.38 -29.18
N VAL A 17 -5.40 -41.19 -28.39
CA VAL A 17 -5.66 -39.91 -27.69
C VAL A 17 -4.68 -39.66 -26.56
N TYR A 18 -4.22 -40.70 -25.84
CA TYR A 18 -3.18 -40.56 -24.82
C TYR A 18 -1.79 -40.29 -25.41
N ALA A 19 -1.47 -40.87 -26.57
CA ALA A 19 -0.22 -40.65 -27.25
C ALA A 19 -0.12 -39.22 -27.84
N GLN A 20 -1.23 -38.68 -28.33
CA GLN A 20 -1.33 -37.30 -28.83
C GLN A 20 -1.11 -36.26 -27.72
N GLY A 21 -1.68 -36.47 -26.51
CA GLY A 21 -1.47 -35.59 -25.37
C GLY A 21 -0.01 -35.53 -24.89
N THR A 22 0.72 -36.66 -24.98
CA THR A 22 2.15 -36.73 -24.64
C THR A 22 3.04 -36.04 -25.67
N ASP A 23 2.74 -36.21 -26.98
CA ASP A 23 3.52 -35.59 -28.04
C ASP A 23 3.34 -34.06 -28.04
N GLU A 24 2.15 -33.54 -27.76
CA GLU A 24 1.88 -32.11 -27.63
C GLU A 24 2.63 -31.49 -26.43
N GLN A 25 2.63 -32.17 -25.29
CA GLN A 25 3.36 -31.72 -24.10
C GLN A 25 4.88 -31.71 -24.34
N LEU A 26 5.42 -32.74 -25.00
CA LEU A 26 6.82 -32.83 -25.33
C LEU A 26 7.23 -31.73 -26.35
N ALA A 27 6.40 -31.52 -27.38
CA ALA A 27 6.61 -30.47 -28.36
C ALA A 27 6.68 -29.08 -27.69
N ALA A 28 5.73 -28.79 -26.81
CA ALA A 28 5.67 -27.51 -26.06
C ALA A 28 6.87 -27.36 -25.11
N GLN A 29 7.27 -28.43 -24.42
CA GLN A 29 8.41 -28.42 -23.51
C GLN A 29 9.71 -28.15 -24.27
N TYR A 30 9.99 -28.87 -25.37
CA TYR A 30 11.17 -28.62 -26.17
C TYR A 30 11.21 -27.22 -26.77
N PHE A 31 10.04 -26.72 -27.21
CA PHE A 31 9.93 -25.35 -27.71
C PHE A 31 10.28 -24.31 -26.64
N GLN A 32 9.80 -24.48 -25.40
CA GLN A 32 10.13 -23.59 -24.28
C GLN A 32 11.61 -23.67 -23.87
N GLN A 33 12.23 -24.83 -24.01
CA GLN A 33 13.67 -25.04 -23.76
C GLN A 33 14.57 -24.51 -24.89
N GLY A 34 13.98 -24.02 -25.98
CA GLY A 34 14.74 -23.57 -27.17
C GLY A 34 15.29 -24.70 -28.06
N ASP A 35 14.93 -25.96 -27.77
CA ASP A 35 15.29 -27.11 -28.58
C ASP A 35 14.31 -27.24 -29.76
N TYR A 36 14.52 -26.34 -30.73
CA TYR A 36 13.63 -26.24 -31.90
C TYR A 36 13.71 -27.44 -32.82
N GLU A 37 14.80 -28.18 -32.84
CA GLU A 37 14.94 -29.40 -33.63
C GLU A 37 13.97 -30.49 -33.17
N ARG A 38 14.00 -30.81 -31.87
CA ARG A 38 13.06 -31.77 -31.29
C ARG A 38 11.63 -31.27 -31.31
N ALA A 39 11.41 -30.01 -31.01
CA ALA A 39 10.07 -29.38 -31.08
C ALA A 39 9.50 -29.53 -32.52
N ALA A 40 10.29 -29.26 -33.55
CA ALA A 40 9.87 -29.37 -34.94
C ALA A 40 9.47 -30.81 -35.33
N LEU A 41 10.20 -31.84 -34.85
CA LEU A 41 9.84 -33.24 -35.10
C LEU A 41 8.46 -33.59 -34.54
N TYR A 42 8.18 -33.21 -33.30
CA TYR A 42 6.86 -33.47 -32.66
C TYR A 42 5.74 -32.64 -33.31
N TYR A 43 5.97 -31.35 -33.55
CA TYR A 43 4.97 -30.51 -34.21
C TYR A 43 4.69 -30.93 -35.67
N ASP A 44 5.68 -31.42 -36.40
CA ASP A 44 5.50 -31.96 -37.75
C ASP A 44 4.62 -33.23 -37.75
N LYS A 45 4.84 -34.12 -36.76
CA LYS A 45 4.01 -35.30 -36.54
C LYS A 45 2.58 -34.89 -36.23
N LEU A 46 2.38 -34.02 -35.22
CA LEU A 46 1.07 -33.53 -34.81
C LEU A 46 0.33 -32.82 -35.94
N TYR A 47 1.04 -31.98 -36.71
CA TYR A 47 0.46 -31.29 -37.86
C TYR A 47 0.06 -32.21 -39.00
N LYS A 48 0.78 -33.31 -39.25
CA LYS A 48 0.42 -34.35 -40.24
C LYS A 48 -0.80 -35.15 -39.78
N GLU A 49 -0.89 -35.48 -38.50
CA GLU A 49 -2.02 -36.23 -37.96
C GLU A 49 -3.29 -35.34 -37.87
N GLN A 50 -3.14 -34.11 -37.39
CA GLN A 50 -4.22 -33.14 -37.25
C GLN A 50 -3.76 -31.75 -37.71
N PRO A 51 -4.01 -31.38 -38.98
CA PRO A 51 -3.65 -30.07 -39.53
C PRO A 51 -4.44 -28.93 -38.86
N SER A 52 -3.94 -28.41 -37.72
CA SER A 52 -4.53 -27.27 -37.01
C SER A 52 -3.69 -26.01 -37.21
N ALA A 53 -4.35 -24.84 -37.07
CA ALA A 53 -3.66 -23.55 -37.14
C ALA A 53 -2.58 -23.39 -36.03
N ASN A 54 -2.82 -24.00 -34.85
CA ASN A 54 -1.87 -23.97 -33.75
C ASN A 54 -0.58 -24.77 -34.08
N TYR A 55 -0.73 -26.01 -34.50
CA TYR A 55 0.43 -26.83 -34.87
C TYR A 55 1.21 -26.27 -36.06
N TYR A 56 0.48 -25.69 -37.04
CA TYR A 56 1.11 -24.94 -38.12
C TYR A 56 1.99 -23.81 -37.58
N GLU A 57 1.44 -22.97 -36.69
CA GLU A 57 2.15 -21.81 -36.17
C GLU A 57 3.40 -22.21 -35.38
N GLN A 58 3.32 -23.24 -34.54
CA GLN A 58 4.48 -23.70 -33.77
C GLN A 58 5.55 -24.34 -34.67
N LEU A 59 5.13 -25.19 -35.61
CA LEU A 59 6.07 -25.80 -36.57
C LEU A 59 6.75 -24.74 -37.43
N PHE A 60 5.99 -23.74 -37.91
CA PHE A 60 6.54 -22.63 -38.68
C PHE A 60 7.58 -21.83 -37.88
N LYS A 61 7.31 -21.52 -36.61
CA LYS A 61 8.27 -20.87 -35.71
C LYS A 61 9.54 -21.70 -35.53
N CYS A 62 9.41 -23.01 -35.33
CA CYS A 62 10.58 -23.91 -35.22
C CYS A 62 11.43 -23.87 -36.48
N ARG A 63 10.80 -24.00 -37.67
CA ARG A 63 11.52 -23.96 -38.96
C ARG A 63 12.24 -22.64 -39.19
N VAL A 64 11.61 -21.52 -38.85
CA VAL A 64 12.24 -20.19 -38.93
C VAL A 64 13.42 -20.07 -37.96
N ALA A 65 13.28 -20.55 -36.72
CA ALA A 65 14.34 -20.52 -35.71
C ALA A 65 15.55 -21.38 -36.12
N LEU A 66 15.31 -22.52 -36.78
CA LEU A 66 16.33 -23.40 -37.32
C LEU A 66 16.93 -22.89 -38.65
N LYS A 67 16.43 -21.75 -39.17
CA LYS A 67 16.80 -21.18 -40.48
C LYS A 67 16.47 -22.11 -41.67
N GLU A 68 15.54 -23.03 -41.51
CA GLU A 68 15.04 -23.93 -42.55
C GLU A 68 13.98 -23.18 -43.38
N TYR A 69 14.43 -22.13 -44.07
CA TYR A 69 13.55 -21.19 -44.75
C TYR A 69 12.77 -21.79 -45.92
N GLU A 70 13.35 -22.74 -46.64
CA GLU A 70 12.68 -23.42 -47.76
C GLU A 70 11.51 -24.29 -47.28
N GLU A 71 11.72 -25.03 -46.19
CA GLU A 71 10.68 -25.84 -45.55
C GLU A 71 9.58 -24.95 -44.96
N ALA A 72 9.95 -23.83 -44.30
CA ALA A 72 9.00 -22.86 -43.78
C ALA A 72 8.14 -22.22 -44.89
N ALA A 73 8.78 -21.88 -46.05
CA ALA A 73 8.07 -21.34 -47.21
C ALA A 73 7.11 -22.36 -47.81
N LYS A 74 7.53 -23.63 -47.92
CA LYS A 74 6.69 -24.73 -48.40
C LYS A 74 5.48 -24.95 -47.49
N LEU A 75 5.72 -24.99 -46.17
CA LEU A 75 4.67 -25.15 -45.16
C LEU A 75 3.64 -24.01 -45.25
N ALA A 76 4.08 -22.76 -45.34
CA ALA A 76 3.21 -21.59 -45.46
C ALA A 76 2.42 -21.60 -46.80
N LYS A 77 3.05 -22.01 -47.89
CA LYS A 77 2.42 -22.13 -49.20
C LYS A 77 1.33 -23.20 -49.21
N ASP A 78 1.60 -24.36 -48.61
CA ASP A 78 0.63 -25.44 -48.52
C ASP A 78 -0.56 -25.06 -47.62
N GLN A 79 -0.31 -24.36 -46.53
CA GLN A 79 -1.33 -23.83 -45.65
C GLN A 79 -2.21 -22.76 -46.35
N SER A 80 -1.58 -21.84 -47.09
CA SER A 80 -2.26 -20.83 -47.88
C SER A 80 -3.24 -21.43 -48.93
N LYS A 81 -2.84 -22.54 -49.56
CA LYS A 81 -3.71 -23.25 -50.52
C LYS A 81 -4.91 -23.91 -49.84
N ARG A 82 -4.71 -24.43 -48.60
CA ARG A 82 -5.80 -25.14 -47.87
C ARG A 82 -6.87 -24.18 -47.34
N HIS A 83 -6.46 -23.03 -46.82
CA HIS A 83 -7.34 -22.13 -46.07
C HIS A 83 -7.65 -20.80 -46.76
N ASN A 84 -6.93 -20.44 -47.83
CA ASN A 84 -7.10 -19.19 -48.59
C ASN A 84 -7.19 -17.94 -47.69
N GLU A 85 -6.37 -17.90 -46.64
CA GLU A 85 -6.30 -16.78 -45.70
C GLU A 85 -5.07 -15.91 -45.99
N PRO A 86 -5.23 -14.58 -46.08
CA PRO A 86 -4.12 -13.67 -46.42
C PRO A 86 -2.93 -13.71 -45.47
N ARG A 87 -3.14 -14.11 -44.21
CA ARG A 87 -2.05 -14.18 -43.19
C ARG A 87 -0.91 -15.11 -43.60
N TYR A 88 -1.20 -16.22 -44.32
CA TYR A 88 -0.15 -17.14 -44.75
C TYR A 88 0.71 -16.56 -45.87
N LEU A 89 0.19 -15.58 -46.64
CA LEU A 89 1.03 -14.80 -47.56
C LEU A 89 2.02 -13.91 -46.82
N VAL A 90 1.64 -13.41 -45.60
CA VAL A 90 2.59 -12.65 -44.77
C VAL A 90 3.71 -13.56 -44.29
N ASP A 91 3.40 -14.81 -43.86
CA ASP A 91 4.42 -15.77 -43.45
C ASP A 91 5.40 -16.08 -44.62
N MET A 92 4.87 -16.25 -45.85
CA MET A 92 5.71 -16.41 -47.05
C MET A 92 6.56 -15.17 -47.33
N GLY A 93 6.04 -13.99 -47.16
CA GLY A 93 6.76 -12.72 -47.30
C GLY A 93 7.87 -12.58 -46.27
N MET A 94 7.61 -12.95 -45.01
CA MET A 94 8.60 -12.95 -43.94
C MET A 94 9.77 -13.88 -44.25
N VAL A 95 9.48 -15.10 -44.68
CA VAL A 95 10.51 -16.08 -45.06
C VAL A 95 11.31 -15.59 -46.26
N ALA A 96 10.67 -15.03 -47.31
CA ALA A 96 11.37 -14.46 -48.46
C ALA A 96 12.34 -13.34 -48.04
N ARG A 97 11.95 -12.51 -47.06
CA ARG A 97 12.83 -11.48 -46.50
C ARG A 97 14.05 -12.07 -45.78
N TYR A 98 13.88 -13.14 -45.01
CA TYR A 98 14.98 -13.85 -44.36
C TYR A 98 15.94 -14.52 -45.36
N MET A 99 15.44 -14.92 -46.54
CA MET A 99 16.24 -15.43 -47.63
C MET A 99 16.93 -14.32 -48.47
N GLY A 100 16.69 -13.04 -48.14
CA GLY A 100 17.24 -11.88 -48.83
C GLY A 100 16.48 -11.45 -50.09
N ASP A 101 15.38 -12.13 -50.45
CA ASP A 101 14.55 -11.81 -51.62
C ASP A 101 13.47 -10.76 -51.22
N THR A 102 13.89 -9.51 -51.15
CA THR A 102 13.01 -8.38 -50.78
C THR A 102 11.92 -8.15 -51.80
N ALA A 103 12.17 -8.37 -53.09
CA ALA A 103 11.16 -8.17 -54.15
C ALA A 103 10.01 -9.17 -54.01
N LYS A 104 10.33 -10.43 -53.75
CA LYS A 104 9.34 -11.47 -53.51
C LYS A 104 8.59 -11.28 -52.18
N ALA A 105 9.28 -10.82 -51.13
CA ALA A 105 8.68 -10.49 -49.87
C ALA A 105 7.61 -9.40 -50.06
N GLU A 106 7.94 -8.32 -50.76
CA GLU A 106 7.02 -7.23 -51.08
C GLU A 106 5.82 -7.67 -51.92
N ASP A 107 6.01 -8.53 -52.89
CA ASP A 107 4.91 -9.09 -53.69
C ASP A 107 3.93 -9.89 -52.81
N HIS A 108 4.46 -10.74 -51.91
CA HIS A 108 3.65 -11.50 -50.98
C HIS A 108 2.89 -10.58 -49.99
N PHE A 109 3.53 -9.57 -49.42
CA PHE A 109 2.85 -8.60 -48.52
C PHE A 109 1.76 -7.82 -49.24
N ASN A 110 1.99 -7.38 -50.47
CA ASN A 110 1.01 -6.66 -51.25
C ASN A 110 -0.18 -7.55 -51.64
N LYS A 111 0.05 -8.84 -51.97
CA LYS A 111 -1.02 -9.81 -52.19
C LYS A 111 -1.83 -10.07 -50.94
N ALA A 112 -1.19 -10.15 -49.75
CA ALA A 112 -1.85 -10.26 -48.46
C ALA A 112 -2.79 -9.07 -48.21
N MET A 113 -2.30 -7.85 -48.41
CA MET A 113 -3.08 -6.62 -48.26
C MET A 113 -4.32 -6.57 -49.23
N LYS A 114 -4.16 -7.04 -50.47
CA LYS A 114 -5.25 -7.13 -51.42
C LYS A 114 -6.31 -8.17 -51.04
N GLY A 115 -5.87 -9.25 -50.38
CA GLY A 115 -6.74 -10.34 -49.93
C GLY A 115 -7.55 -10.06 -48.66
N LEU A 116 -7.39 -8.88 -48.03
CA LEU A 116 -8.11 -8.53 -46.81
C LEU A 116 -9.62 -8.54 -47.02
N LYS A 117 -10.32 -9.37 -46.25
CA LYS A 117 -11.77 -9.44 -46.21
C LYS A 117 -12.34 -8.45 -45.19
N PRO A 118 -13.52 -7.85 -45.41
CA PRO A 118 -14.17 -6.92 -44.49
C PRO A 118 -14.85 -7.65 -43.32
N GLU A 119 -14.09 -8.47 -42.61
CA GLU A 119 -14.51 -9.28 -41.45
C GLU A 119 -13.56 -9.06 -40.29
N VAL A 120 -14.07 -8.90 -39.06
CA VAL A 120 -13.29 -8.63 -37.87
C VAL A 120 -12.15 -9.63 -37.69
N ASN A 121 -12.42 -10.92 -37.83
CA ASN A 121 -11.41 -11.97 -37.68
C ASN A 121 -10.33 -11.91 -38.76
N SER A 122 -10.72 -11.59 -40.02
CA SER A 122 -9.74 -11.43 -41.11
C SER A 122 -8.83 -10.25 -40.88
N VAL A 123 -9.35 -9.11 -40.43
CA VAL A 123 -8.57 -7.91 -40.08
C VAL A 123 -7.59 -8.22 -38.96
N ARG A 124 -8.06 -8.81 -37.85
CA ARG A 124 -7.20 -9.14 -36.71
C ARG A 124 -6.11 -10.15 -37.08
N SER A 125 -6.49 -11.23 -37.77
CA SER A 125 -5.56 -12.28 -38.17
C SER A 125 -4.45 -11.72 -39.08
N LEU A 126 -4.81 -10.91 -40.09
CA LEU A 126 -3.84 -10.33 -41.01
C LEU A 126 -2.95 -9.26 -40.33
N ALA A 127 -3.53 -8.38 -39.50
CA ALA A 127 -2.75 -7.39 -38.78
C ALA A 127 -1.76 -8.04 -37.80
N THR A 128 -2.21 -9.07 -37.06
CA THR A 128 -1.33 -9.84 -36.17
C THR A 128 -0.19 -10.53 -36.93
N ALA A 129 -0.46 -11.06 -38.12
CA ALA A 129 0.59 -11.64 -38.97
C ALA A 129 1.63 -10.58 -39.38
N PHE A 130 1.19 -9.39 -39.79
CA PHE A 130 2.11 -8.28 -40.08
C PHE A 130 2.92 -7.83 -38.85
N GLN A 131 2.30 -7.78 -37.64
CA GLN A 131 3.03 -7.48 -36.40
C GLN A 131 4.14 -8.51 -36.12
N LYS A 132 3.83 -9.82 -36.27
CA LYS A 132 4.82 -10.89 -36.13
C LYS A 132 5.95 -10.80 -37.15
N ALA A 133 5.65 -10.28 -38.35
CA ALA A 133 6.65 -10.03 -39.39
C ALA A 133 7.36 -8.69 -39.25
N GLU A 134 7.19 -7.97 -38.13
CA GLU A 134 7.74 -6.64 -37.84
C GLU A 134 7.35 -5.57 -38.87
N GLN A 135 6.17 -5.73 -39.50
CA GLN A 135 5.61 -4.80 -40.48
C GLN A 135 4.50 -3.96 -39.85
N ASN A 136 4.85 -3.21 -38.77
CA ASN A 136 3.88 -2.45 -37.97
C ASN A 136 3.09 -1.41 -38.81
N ASP A 137 3.72 -0.79 -39.81
CA ASP A 137 3.03 0.14 -40.71
C ASP A 137 1.92 -0.54 -41.52
N ARG A 138 2.16 -1.76 -41.98
CA ARG A 138 1.15 -2.54 -42.69
C ARG A 138 0.06 -3.06 -41.75
N ALA A 139 0.42 -3.47 -40.55
CA ALA A 139 -0.56 -3.83 -39.52
C ALA A 139 -1.50 -2.67 -39.23
N LEU A 140 -0.96 -1.45 -39.08
CA LEU A 140 -1.74 -0.23 -38.90
C LEU A 140 -2.70 0.01 -40.08
N GLN A 141 -2.20 -0.06 -41.33
CA GLN A 141 -3.03 0.07 -42.52
C GLN A 141 -4.17 -0.96 -42.59
N VAL A 142 -3.91 -2.22 -42.15
CA VAL A 142 -4.95 -3.26 -42.08
C VAL A 142 -6.05 -2.89 -41.11
N TYR A 143 -5.69 -2.46 -39.89
CA TYR A 143 -6.68 -2.05 -38.88
C TYR A 143 -7.45 -0.80 -39.33
N GLU A 144 -6.78 0.22 -39.87
CA GLU A 144 -7.43 1.43 -40.40
C GLU A 144 -8.40 1.12 -41.54
N ARG A 145 -8.00 0.22 -42.45
CA ARG A 145 -8.87 -0.26 -43.52
C ARG A 145 -10.05 -1.04 -42.95
N GLY A 146 -9.81 -1.89 -41.95
CA GLY A 146 -10.87 -2.59 -41.23
C GLY A 146 -11.87 -1.64 -40.61
N LYS A 147 -11.41 -0.63 -39.89
CA LYS A 147 -12.23 0.44 -39.28
C LYS A 147 -13.11 1.18 -40.31
N LYS A 148 -12.58 1.42 -41.51
CA LYS A 148 -13.34 2.09 -42.61
C LYS A 148 -14.37 1.19 -43.27
N THR A 149 -14.11 -0.11 -43.36
CA THR A 149 -14.95 -1.06 -44.14
C THR A 149 -15.99 -1.79 -43.30
N ILE A 150 -15.76 -1.94 -41.98
CA ILE A 150 -16.63 -2.67 -41.04
C ILE A 150 -17.34 -1.64 -40.15
N LYS A 151 -18.44 -1.03 -40.64
CA LYS A 151 -19.13 0.07 -39.95
C LYS A 151 -20.15 -0.35 -38.89
N ASP A 152 -20.76 -1.52 -39.03
CA ASP A 152 -21.94 -1.90 -38.21
C ASP A 152 -21.70 -3.08 -37.26
N SER A 153 -20.44 -3.39 -36.97
CA SER A 153 -20.10 -4.56 -36.14
C SER A 153 -20.15 -4.32 -34.63
N GLY A 154 -20.31 -3.08 -34.16
CA GLY A 154 -20.13 -2.72 -32.75
C GLY A 154 -18.70 -2.90 -32.26
N TRP A 155 -17.75 -3.21 -33.15
CA TRP A 155 -16.35 -3.47 -32.87
C TRP A 155 -15.48 -2.30 -33.30
N SER A 156 -14.56 -1.85 -32.43
CA SER A 156 -13.52 -0.86 -32.75
C SER A 156 -12.14 -1.50 -32.69
N PHE A 157 -11.26 -1.14 -33.64
CA PHE A 157 -9.85 -1.53 -33.64
C PHE A 157 -8.97 -0.44 -33.01
N ASP A 158 -9.55 0.57 -32.38
CA ASP A 158 -8.81 1.72 -31.84
C ASP A 158 -7.85 1.30 -30.72
N TYR A 159 -8.18 0.24 -29.97
CA TYR A 159 -7.27 -0.28 -28.97
C TYR A 159 -5.98 -0.84 -29.60
N GLU A 160 -6.12 -1.69 -30.60
CA GLU A 160 -4.99 -2.30 -31.31
C GLU A 160 -4.19 -1.25 -32.11
N ILE A 161 -4.86 -0.26 -32.69
CA ILE A 161 -4.23 0.88 -33.37
C ILE A 161 -3.39 1.71 -32.38
N ALA A 162 -3.93 2.02 -31.20
CA ALA A 162 -3.22 2.78 -30.18
C ALA A 162 -1.97 2.03 -29.70
N GLN A 163 -2.06 0.70 -29.53
CA GLN A 163 -0.89 -0.10 -29.17
C GLN A 163 0.20 -0.09 -30.26
N LEU A 164 -0.18 -0.08 -31.54
CA LEU A 164 0.77 0.04 -32.66
C LEU A 164 1.46 1.41 -32.67
N TYR A 165 0.72 2.50 -32.42
CA TYR A 165 1.32 3.83 -32.28
C TYR A 165 2.31 3.89 -31.10
N ALA A 166 1.94 3.26 -29.97
CA ALA A 166 2.84 3.15 -28.82
C ALA A 166 4.13 2.39 -29.16
N ALA A 167 4.02 1.24 -29.86
CA ALA A 167 5.17 0.45 -30.30
C ALA A 167 6.08 1.21 -31.28
N LYS A 168 5.53 2.18 -32.02
CA LYS A 168 6.29 3.09 -32.90
C LYS A 168 6.88 4.30 -32.17
N GLY A 169 6.56 4.50 -30.88
CA GLY A 169 6.96 5.66 -30.10
C GLY A 169 6.13 6.92 -30.37
N ASP A 170 5.05 6.83 -31.15
CA ASP A 170 4.12 7.94 -31.42
C ASP A 170 3.06 8.02 -30.32
N LEU A 171 3.47 8.59 -29.18
CA LEU A 171 2.60 8.71 -28.01
C LEU A 171 1.44 9.68 -28.22
N GLN A 172 1.60 10.68 -29.12
CA GLN A 172 0.54 11.63 -29.45
C GLN A 172 -0.60 10.91 -30.19
N ALA A 173 -0.27 10.14 -31.24
CA ALA A 173 -1.26 9.38 -31.97
C ALA A 173 -1.89 8.27 -31.11
N MET A 174 -1.12 7.59 -30.26
CA MET A 174 -1.62 6.65 -29.28
C MET A 174 -2.68 7.29 -28.36
N THR A 175 -2.34 8.43 -27.75
CA THR A 175 -3.24 9.14 -26.83
C THR A 175 -4.52 9.58 -27.52
N THR A 176 -4.40 10.17 -28.71
CA THR A 176 -5.55 10.61 -29.52
C THR A 176 -6.47 9.44 -29.83
N THR A 177 -5.90 8.29 -30.23
CA THR A 177 -6.67 7.08 -30.58
C THR A 177 -7.37 6.49 -29.35
N TYR A 178 -6.73 6.47 -28.20
CA TYR A 178 -7.37 6.04 -26.94
C TYR A 178 -8.52 6.96 -26.54
N MET A 179 -8.37 8.28 -26.74
CA MET A 179 -9.47 9.21 -26.47
C MET A 179 -10.63 9.04 -27.45
N ASP A 180 -10.35 8.72 -28.71
CA ASP A 180 -11.41 8.37 -29.69
C ASP A 180 -12.15 7.10 -29.29
N LEU A 181 -11.42 6.08 -28.80
CA LEU A 181 -12.01 4.85 -28.26
C LEU A 181 -12.96 5.16 -27.09
N LEU A 182 -12.55 6.00 -26.13
CA LEU A 182 -13.39 6.40 -24.99
C LEU A 182 -14.62 7.19 -25.42
N THR A 183 -14.51 8.04 -26.46
CA THR A 183 -15.66 8.76 -27.02
C THR A 183 -16.68 7.80 -27.61
N ALA A 184 -16.21 6.77 -28.31
CA ALA A 184 -17.08 5.76 -28.93
C ALA A 184 -17.67 4.76 -27.90
N ASN A 185 -16.90 4.40 -26.89
CA ASN A 185 -17.31 3.43 -25.88
C ASN A 185 -16.63 3.68 -24.52
N PRO A 186 -17.31 4.36 -23.59
CA PRO A 186 -16.79 4.65 -22.24
C PRO A 186 -16.40 3.41 -21.40
N SER A 187 -16.94 2.22 -21.73
CA SER A 187 -16.61 0.99 -20.98
C SER A 187 -15.13 0.58 -21.09
N TYR A 188 -14.38 1.15 -22.03
CA TYR A 188 -12.94 0.94 -22.16
C TYR A 188 -12.09 1.79 -21.20
N LEU A 189 -12.71 2.54 -20.27
CA LEU A 189 -11.99 3.45 -19.36
C LEU A 189 -10.78 2.78 -18.69
N GLN A 190 -11.00 1.68 -17.98
CA GLN A 190 -9.93 0.97 -17.28
C GLN A 190 -8.87 0.42 -18.25
N THR A 191 -9.28 -0.06 -19.41
CA THR A 191 -8.36 -0.56 -20.44
C THR A 191 -7.44 0.54 -20.96
N VAL A 192 -7.99 1.73 -21.20
CA VAL A 192 -7.24 2.91 -21.65
C VAL A 192 -6.31 3.42 -20.56
N GLN A 193 -6.77 3.51 -19.31
CA GLN A 193 -5.95 3.88 -18.17
C GLN A 193 -4.73 2.95 -18.03
N ASN A 194 -4.94 1.63 -18.09
CA ASN A 194 -3.87 0.63 -18.06
C ASN A 194 -2.94 0.75 -19.27
N GLY A 195 -3.48 1.05 -20.43
CA GLY A 195 -2.72 1.28 -21.66
C GLY A 195 -1.79 2.48 -21.55
N LEU A 196 -2.30 3.61 -21.07
CA LEU A 196 -1.53 4.84 -20.86
C LEU A 196 -0.45 4.65 -19.79
N ALA A 197 -0.77 3.98 -18.68
CA ALA A 197 0.16 3.77 -17.57
C ALA A 197 1.39 2.91 -17.94
N ARG A 198 1.36 2.16 -19.04
CA ARG A 198 2.52 1.41 -19.55
C ARG A 198 3.57 2.30 -20.22
N TYR A 199 3.16 3.45 -20.76
CA TYR A 199 4.01 4.30 -21.60
C TYR A 199 4.25 5.69 -21.02
N ILE A 200 3.44 6.11 -20.05
CA ILE A 200 3.53 7.39 -19.36
C ILE A 200 3.86 7.13 -17.89
N ASP A 201 5.01 7.63 -17.46
CA ASP A 201 5.43 7.62 -16.05
C ASP A 201 4.80 8.82 -15.34
N PHE A 202 3.70 8.58 -14.62
CA PHE A 202 2.97 9.62 -13.91
C PHE A 202 3.69 10.17 -12.68
N THR A 203 4.78 9.56 -12.25
CA THR A 203 5.59 10.11 -11.14
C THR A 203 6.38 11.34 -11.56
N LYS A 204 6.48 11.58 -12.87
CA LYS A 204 7.19 12.70 -13.49
C LYS A 204 6.20 13.68 -14.13
N SER A 205 6.41 14.97 -13.90
CA SER A 205 5.77 16.03 -14.67
C SER A 205 6.62 16.32 -15.90
N ASP A 206 6.46 15.52 -16.95
CA ASP A 206 7.19 15.62 -18.20
C ASP A 206 6.26 16.00 -19.37
N GLU A 207 6.83 16.11 -20.57
CA GLU A 207 6.10 16.43 -21.80
C GLU A 207 4.94 15.45 -22.08
N ARG A 208 5.08 14.19 -21.69
CA ARG A 208 4.08 13.14 -21.95
C ARG A 208 2.84 13.33 -21.08
N THR A 209 3.04 13.62 -19.80
CA THR A 209 1.94 13.91 -18.87
C THR A 209 1.22 15.20 -19.24
N GLU A 210 1.94 16.23 -19.69
CA GLU A 210 1.36 17.49 -20.15
C GLU A 210 0.61 17.32 -21.49
N MET A 211 1.12 16.50 -22.40
CA MET A 211 0.44 16.15 -23.65
C MET A 211 -0.92 15.49 -23.36
N LEU A 212 -0.95 14.49 -22.48
CA LEU A 212 -2.21 13.84 -22.09
C LEU A 212 -3.17 14.84 -21.45
N ARG A 213 -2.70 15.67 -20.52
CA ARG A 213 -3.51 16.68 -19.85
C ARG A 213 -4.12 17.68 -20.85
N THR A 214 -3.32 18.14 -21.79
CA THR A 214 -3.76 19.07 -22.82
C THR A 214 -4.85 18.47 -23.71
N GLU A 215 -4.68 17.22 -24.13
CA GLU A 215 -5.68 16.52 -24.96
C GLU A 215 -6.99 16.28 -24.18
N LEU A 216 -6.91 15.89 -22.92
CA LEU A 216 -8.06 15.70 -22.04
C LEU A 216 -8.83 17.02 -21.82
N LEU A 217 -8.12 18.12 -21.55
CA LEU A 217 -8.74 19.44 -21.41
C LEU A 217 -9.42 19.89 -22.70
N ARG A 218 -8.75 19.72 -23.85
CA ARG A 218 -9.30 20.05 -25.15
C ARG A 218 -10.60 19.31 -25.44
N ARG A 219 -10.65 18.00 -25.14
CA ARG A 219 -11.86 17.18 -25.35
C ARG A 219 -12.96 17.52 -24.36
N SER A 220 -12.62 17.72 -23.11
CA SER A 220 -13.56 18.14 -22.06
C SER A 220 -14.22 19.49 -22.40
N GLN A 221 -13.48 20.42 -23.02
CA GLN A 221 -14.04 21.69 -23.48
C GLN A 221 -14.91 21.56 -24.72
N LYS A 222 -14.56 20.62 -25.62
CA LYS A 222 -15.31 20.40 -26.86
C LYS A 222 -16.65 19.69 -26.61
N ASP A 223 -16.68 18.75 -25.68
CA ASP A 223 -17.86 17.98 -25.29
C ASP A 223 -17.99 17.98 -23.76
N PRO A 224 -18.53 19.07 -23.20
CA PRO A 224 -18.57 19.23 -21.76
C PRO A 224 -19.56 18.30 -21.06
N ASP A 225 -20.54 17.72 -21.77
CA ASP A 225 -21.55 16.82 -21.21
C ASP A 225 -21.03 15.37 -21.10
N ASN A 226 -19.96 15.06 -21.81
CA ASN A 226 -19.26 13.79 -21.72
C ASN A 226 -18.26 13.81 -20.56
N THR A 227 -18.66 13.19 -19.44
CA THR A 227 -17.88 13.19 -18.18
C THR A 227 -16.57 12.39 -18.26
N ILE A 228 -16.42 11.52 -19.27
CA ILE A 228 -15.31 10.57 -19.35
C ILE A 228 -13.93 11.27 -19.34
N PHE A 229 -13.83 12.45 -19.98
CA PHE A 229 -12.57 13.18 -20.05
C PHE A 229 -12.25 13.92 -18.76
N GLN A 230 -13.26 14.39 -18.01
CA GLN A 230 -13.09 14.94 -16.67
C GLN A 230 -12.68 13.83 -15.69
N GLU A 231 -13.26 12.64 -15.79
CA GLU A 231 -12.88 11.47 -14.99
C GLU A 231 -11.43 11.05 -15.27
N MET A 232 -11.02 11.07 -16.54
CA MET A 232 -9.63 10.83 -16.93
C MET A 232 -8.67 11.89 -16.38
N LEU A 233 -9.07 13.17 -16.33
CA LEU A 233 -8.28 14.24 -15.72
C LEU A 233 -8.11 14.03 -14.22
N ILE A 234 -9.19 13.69 -13.50
CA ILE A 234 -9.11 13.36 -12.07
C ILE A 234 -8.18 12.17 -11.86
N TRP A 235 -8.34 11.10 -12.68
CA TRP A 235 -7.45 9.95 -12.63
C TRP A 235 -5.98 10.34 -12.85
N GLN A 236 -5.68 11.17 -13.84
CA GLN A 236 -4.31 11.64 -14.09
C GLN A 236 -3.74 12.39 -12.88
N TYR A 237 -4.49 13.32 -12.27
CA TYR A 237 -4.07 14.03 -11.08
C TYR A 237 -3.81 13.08 -9.89
N LEU A 238 -4.66 12.06 -9.72
CA LEU A 238 -4.47 11.03 -8.68
C LEU A 238 -3.18 10.23 -8.92
N GLN A 239 -2.89 9.84 -10.18
CA GLN A 239 -1.64 9.15 -10.51
C GLN A 239 -0.40 10.02 -10.22
N GLN A 240 -0.50 11.33 -10.44
CA GLN A 240 0.56 12.31 -10.15
C GLN A 240 0.63 12.70 -8.66
N LYS A 241 -0.25 12.17 -7.81
CA LYS A 241 -0.44 12.58 -6.40
C LYS A 241 -0.77 14.07 -6.25
N ASP A 242 -1.26 14.72 -7.31
CA ASP A 242 -1.78 16.09 -7.26
C ASP A 242 -3.24 16.08 -6.78
N LEU A 243 -3.42 15.91 -5.48
CA LEU A 243 -4.75 15.88 -4.87
C LEU A 243 -5.43 17.26 -4.91
N THR A 244 -4.67 18.35 -5.06
CA THR A 244 -5.22 19.68 -5.22
C THR A 244 -5.86 19.85 -6.61
N GLY A 245 -5.20 19.39 -7.66
CA GLY A 245 -5.75 19.34 -9.02
C GLY A 245 -6.98 18.45 -9.10
N ALA A 246 -6.92 17.27 -8.48
CA ALA A 246 -8.06 16.36 -8.36
C ALA A 246 -9.25 17.02 -7.67
N PHE A 247 -9.03 17.76 -6.56
CA PHE A 247 -10.07 18.50 -5.85
C PHE A 247 -10.76 19.54 -6.74
N VAL A 248 -10.01 20.34 -7.49
CA VAL A 248 -10.56 21.38 -8.37
C VAL A 248 -11.49 20.76 -9.43
N GLN A 249 -11.05 19.67 -10.07
CA GLN A 249 -11.85 18.98 -11.09
C GLN A 249 -13.08 18.28 -10.48
N SER A 250 -12.90 17.55 -9.38
CA SER A 250 -14.01 16.88 -8.68
C SER A 250 -15.08 17.87 -8.22
N LYS A 251 -14.66 19.03 -7.68
CA LYS A 251 -15.57 20.11 -7.28
C LYS A 251 -16.33 20.70 -8.48
N ALA A 252 -15.66 20.87 -9.62
CA ALA A 252 -16.29 21.39 -10.84
C ALA A 252 -17.35 20.40 -11.37
N MET A 253 -17.05 19.10 -11.35
CA MET A 253 -17.99 18.06 -11.76
C MET A 253 -19.19 17.99 -10.81
N ASP A 254 -18.96 17.93 -9.49
CA ASP A 254 -20.04 17.88 -8.50
C ASP A 254 -21.02 19.07 -8.66
N LYS A 255 -20.49 20.28 -8.85
CA LYS A 255 -21.32 21.46 -9.10
C LYS A 255 -22.13 21.36 -10.40
N ARG A 256 -21.56 20.78 -11.46
CA ARG A 256 -22.22 20.67 -12.75
C ARG A 256 -23.31 19.62 -12.76
N PHE A 257 -23.02 18.44 -12.18
CA PHE A 257 -23.89 17.28 -12.23
C PHE A 257 -24.74 17.09 -10.97
N ASN A 258 -24.55 17.97 -9.96
CA ASN A 258 -25.24 17.93 -8.67
C ASN A 258 -25.15 16.55 -7.97
N GLU A 259 -23.91 16.02 -7.89
CA GLU A 259 -23.61 14.69 -7.33
C GLU A 259 -23.72 14.64 -5.79
N GLY A 260 -24.02 15.76 -5.12
CA GLY A 260 -24.20 15.83 -3.68
C GLY A 260 -22.92 15.61 -2.87
N GLY A 261 -21.75 15.89 -3.47
CA GLY A 261 -20.46 15.81 -2.80
C GLY A 261 -19.87 14.40 -2.70
N GLN A 262 -20.50 13.38 -3.29
CA GLN A 262 -20.03 11.99 -3.18
C GLN A 262 -18.59 11.83 -3.65
N ARG A 263 -18.25 12.39 -4.81
CA ARG A 263 -16.90 12.34 -5.38
C ARG A 263 -15.86 13.03 -4.49
N LEU A 264 -16.25 14.10 -3.80
CA LEU A 264 -15.39 14.81 -2.85
C LEU A 264 -15.16 13.99 -1.58
N MET A 265 -16.16 13.21 -1.13
CA MET A 265 -15.99 12.27 -0.02
C MET A 265 -14.99 11.17 -0.35
N GLU A 266 -15.06 10.60 -1.56
CA GLU A 266 -14.10 9.60 -2.03
C GLU A 266 -12.68 10.17 -2.14
N LEU A 267 -12.55 11.40 -2.66
CA LEU A 267 -11.27 12.10 -2.70
C LEU A 267 -10.73 12.41 -1.31
N ALA A 268 -11.60 12.75 -0.35
CA ALA A 268 -11.21 12.98 1.04
C ALA A 268 -10.64 11.70 1.69
N ASP A 269 -11.25 10.55 1.43
CA ASP A 269 -10.75 9.26 1.94
C ASP A 269 -9.34 8.94 1.36
N ILE A 270 -9.11 9.23 0.07
CA ILE A 270 -7.79 9.14 -0.58
C ILE A 270 -6.80 10.12 0.06
N ALA A 271 -7.21 11.38 0.28
CA ALA A 271 -6.36 12.40 0.88
C ALA A 271 -5.95 12.05 2.32
N VAL A 272 -6.88 11.53 3.12
CA VAL A 272 -6.61 11.02 4.48
C VAL A 272 -5.59 9.89 4.45
N THR A 273 -5.75 8.91 3.54
CA THR A 273 -4.82 7.78 3.40
C THR A 273 -3.40 8.24 3.04
N ASN A 274 -3.28 9.30 2.25
CA ASN A 274 -2.00 9.90 1.86
C ASN A 274 -1.50 10.98 2.83
N LYS A 275 -2.19 11.22 3.95
CA LYS A 275 -1.89 12.27 4.94
C LYS A 275 -1.91 13.69 4.38
N GLU A 276 -2.63 13.91 3.29
CA GLU A 276 -2.85 15.20 2.66
C GLU A 276 -4.03 15.94 3.34
N TRP A 277 -3.85 16.25 4.62
CA TRP A 277 -4.88 16.79 5.51
C TRP A 277 -5.53 18.07 4.96
N GLY A 278 -4.74 18.92 4.29
CA GLY A 278 -5.22 20.16 3.69
C GLY A 278 -6.25 19.93 2.57
N THR A 279 -6.06 18.91 1.74
CA THR A 279 -7.03 18.54 0.70
C THR A 279 -8.24 17.84 1.29
N ALA A 280 -8.03 16.94 2.27
CA ALA A 280 -9.13 16.26 2.97
C ALA A 280 -10.09 17.27 3.62
N THR A 281 -9.56 18.25 4.36
CA THR A 281 -10.38 19.29 4.99
C THR A 281 -11.15 20.12 3.98
N LYS A 282 -10.56 20.48 2.83
CA LYS A 282 -11.27 21.20 1.75
C LYS A 282 -12.42 20.38 1.15
N CYS A 283 -12.22 19.08 0.98
CA CYS A 283 -13.25 18.18 0.47
C CYS A 283 -14.43 18.10 1.45
N TYR A 284 -14.17 17.84 2.74
CA TYR A 284 -15.21 17.79 3.74
C TYR A 284 -15.94 19.13 3.89
N GLN A 285 -15.21 20.25 3.92
CA GLN A 285 -15.81 21.57 4.03
C GLN A 285 -16.75 21.88 2.85
N TYR A 286 -16.37 21.49 1.62
CA TYR A 286 -17.22 21.65 0.45
C TYR A 286 -18.57 20.92 0.62
N VAL A 287 -18.56 19.71 1.18
CA VAL A 287 -19.80 18.94 1.43
C VAL A 287 -20.63 19.60 2.53
N LEU A 288 -19.99 20.11 3.58
CA LEU A 288 -20.69 20.83 4.67
C LEU A 288 -21.34 22.12 4.19
N ASP A 289 -20.72 22.84 3.26
CA ASP A 289 -21.25 24.08 2.66
C ASP A 289 -22.54 23.82 1.85
N GLN A 290 -22.82 22.57 1.45
CA GLN A 290 -24.09 22.19 0.81
C GLN A 290 -25.26 22.09 1.80
N GLY A 291 -24.98 22.13 3.10
CA GLY A 291 -25.97 22.20 4.17
C GLY A 291 -26.36 20.85 4.80
N LYS A 292 -27.10 20.93 5.90
CA LYS A 292 -27.44 19.77 6.75
C LYS A 292 -28.34 18.72 6.10
N GLN A 293 -29.00 19.07 4.98
CA GLN A 293 -29.83 18.13 4.22
C GLN A 293 -29.01 17.21 3.31
N ASN A 294 -27.72 17.48 3.13
CA ASN A 294 -26.85 16.61 2.36
C ASN A 294 -26.69 15.25 3.06
N PRO A 295 -26.90 14.11 2.38
CA PRO A 295 -26.75 12.77 2.97
C PRO A 295 -25.37 12.52 3.59
N ASN A 296 -24.34 13.17 3.05
CA ASN A 296 -22.96 13.03 3.50
C ASN A 296 -22.57 14.01 4.62
N PHE A 297 -23.52 14.88 5.10
CA PHE A 297 -23.21 15.92 6.07
C PHE A 297 -22.58 15.38 7.35
N VAL A 298 -23.17 14.34 7.95
CA VAL A 298 -22.67 13.73 9.21
C VAL A 298 -21.26 13.14 8.98
N LYS A 299 -21.08 12.37 7.90
CA LYS A 299 -19.77 11.77 7.54
C LYS A 299 -18.72 12.85 7.29
N ALA A 300 -19.07 13.90 6.57
CA ALA A 300 -18.19 15.03 6.28
C ALA A 300 -17.79 15.81 7.54
N ARG A 301 -18.75 16.05 8.47
CA ARG A 301 -18.47 16.74 9.74
C ARG A 301 -17.48 15.94 10.60
N MET A 302 -17.71 14.64 10.75
CA MET A 302 -16.80 13.77 11.48
C MET A 302 -15.43 13.67 10.80
N GLY A 303 -15.41 13.56 9.47
CA GLY A 303 -14.19 13.51 8.68
C GLY A 303 -13.35 14.77 8.80
N LEU A 304 -13.99 15.96 8.76
CA LEU A 304 -13.32 17.25 8.93
C LEU A 304 -12.59 17.31 10.27
N VAL A 305 -13.30 16.99 11.36
CA VAL A 305 -12.70 17.03 12.70
C VAL A 305 -11.53 16.06 12.82
N ARG A 306 -11.68 14.81 12.32
CA ARG A 306 -10.60 13.81 12.33
C ARG A 306 -9.38 14.24 11.51
N ALA A 307 -9.60 14.82 10.34
CA ALA A 307 -8.49 15.29 9.50
C ALA A 307 -7.75 16.48 10.11
N MET A 308 -8.49 17.40 10.77
CA MET A 308 -7.89 18.51 11.51
C MET A 308 -7.14 18.03 12.75
N ASP A 309 -7.73 17.09 13.48
CA ASP A 309 -7.09 16.48 14.66
C ASP A 309 -5.76 15.81 14.28
N ALA A 310 -5.75 14.97 13.25
CA ALA A 310 -4.55 14.32 12.77
C ALA A 310 -3.50 15.36 12.32
N ARG A 311 -3.89 16.39 11.56
CA ARG A 311 -2.97 17.45 11.11
C ARG A 311 -2.31 18.18 12.27
N VAL A 312 -3.09 18.52 13.29
CA VAL A 312 -2.61 19.29 14.44
C VAL A 312 -1.74 18.43 15.36
N THR A 313 -2.18 17.21 15.63
CA THR A 313 -1.49 16.31 16.56
C THR A 313 -0.27 15.58 15.98
N GLU A 314 -0.07 15.59 14.66
CA GLU A 314 1.20 15.16 14.04
C GLU A 314 2.35 16.17 14.24
N GLN A 315 2.04 17.42 14.57
CA GLN A 315 3.04 18.42 14.89
C GLN A 315 3.61 18.16 16.29
N ALA A 316 4.93 18.28 16.44
CA ALA A 316 5.58 18.09 17.75
C ALA A 316 5.10 19.13 18.77
N GLU A 317 4.98 20.39 18.34
CA GLU A 317 4.48 21.50 19.14
C GLU A 317 3.42 22.28 18.33
N PRO A 318 2.15 21.84 18.35
CA PRO A 318 1.12 22.53 17.61
C PRO A 318 0.89 23.94 18.20
N PRO A 319 0.75 24.97 17.35
CA PRO A 319 0.45 26.31 17.79
C PRO A 319 -0.86 26.36 18.59
N ARG A 320 -0.89 27.18 19.66
CA ARG A 320 -2.09 27.33 20.50
C ARG A 320 -3.33 27.71 19.69
N THR A 321 -3.18 28.53 18.67
CA THR A 321 -4.28 28.94 17.77
C THR A 321 -4.88 27.75 17.02
N GLU A 322 -4.05 26.82 16.52
CA GLU A 322 -4.55 25.61 15.85
C GLU A 322 -5.26 24.66 16.81
N LEU A 323 -4.78 24.57 18.04
CA LEU A 323 -5.46 23.80 19.10
C LEU A 323 -6.81 24.41 19.46
N ASP A 324 -6.89 25.72 19.60
CA ASP A 324 -8.14 26.42 19.91
C ASP A 324 -9.16 26.27 18.74
N ASP A 325 -8.71 26.37 17.49
CA ASP A 325 -9.52 26.09 16.30
C ASP A 325 -10.01 24.64 16.29
N LEU A 326 -9.15 23.67 16.61
CA LEU A 326 -9.53 22.27 16.69
C LEU A 326 -10.60 22.02 17.75
N VAL A 327 -10.46 22.61 18.94
CA VAL A 327 -11.48 22.55 20.02
C VAL A 327 -12.80 23.17 19.55
N ALA A 328 -12.75 24.28 18.83
CA ALA A 328 -13.94 24.91 18.25
C ALA A 328 -14.64 23.99 17.24
N GLN A 329 -13.89 23.28 16.41
CA GLN A 329 -14.46 22.31 15.45
C GLN A 329 -15.08 21.11 16.14
N TYR A 330 -14.45 20.56 17.18
CA TYR A 330 -15.06 19.51 18.01
C TYR A 330 -16.36 19.97 18.64
N THR A 331 -16.34 21.16 19.23
CA THR A 331 -17.52 21.76 19.90
C THR A 331 -18.68 22.00 18.92
N THR A 332 -18.35 22.53 17.74
CA THR A 332 -19.33 22.74 16.66
C THR A 332 -19.92 21.40 16.21
N ALA A 333 -19.09 20.38 15.98
CA ALA A 333 -19.55 19.06 15.56
C ALA A 333 -20.48 18.42 16.62
N LEU A 334 -20.11 18.48 17.87
CA LEU A 334 -20.95 17.98 18.99
C LEU A 334 -22.26 18.77 19.13
N GLY A 335 -22.23 20.09 18.86
CA GLY A 335 -23.44 20.93 18.85
C GLY A 335 -24.39 20.63 17.68
N GLU A 336 -23.84 20.27 16.51
CA GLU A 336 -24.63 19.95 15.30
C GLU A 336 -25.14 18.52 15.27
N LEU A 337 -24.35 17.56 15.73
CA LEU A 337 -24.64 16.12 15.65
C LEU A 337 -25.28 15.59 16.94
N GLY A 338 -25.23 16.37 18.02
CA GLY A 338 -25.63 15.96 19.35
C GLY A 338 -24.58 15.07 20.03
N ARG A 339 -24.80 14.82 21.33
CA ARG A 339 -23.97 13.96 22.17
C ARG A 339 -24.67 12.61 22.32
N SER A 340 -24.14 11.59 21.69
CA SER A 340 -24.75 10.27 21.59
C SER A 340 -23.68 9.18 21.35
N GLN A 341 -24.10 7.93 21.33
CA GLN A 341 -23.24 6.82 20.98
C GLN A 341 -22.46 7.04 19.67
N ASN A 342 -23.05 7.71 18.67
CA ASN A 342 -22.43 7.94 17.36
C ASN A 342 -21.35 9.04 17.41
N THR A 343 -21.32 9.87 18.46
CA THR A 343 -20.37 10.96 18.64
C THR A 343 -19.43 10.75 19.82
N ALA A 344 -19.43 9.56 20.44
CA ALA A 344 -18.54 9.21 21.55
C ALA A 344 -17.06 9.39 21.17
N GLU A 345 -16.67 9.04 19.94
CA GLU A 345 -15.32 9.26 19.43
C GLU A 345 -14.92 10.75 19.32
N LEU A 346 -15.89 11.64 19.08
CA LEU A 346 -15.62 13.09 19.12
C LEU A 346 -15.38 13.58 20.54
N LEU A 347 -16.16 13.08 21.53
CA LEU A 347 -15.93 13.38 22.95
C LEU A 347 -14.55 12.88 23.39
N ARG A 348 -14.19 11.67 23.00
CA ARG A 348 -12.88 11.06 23.25
C ARG A 348 -11.74 11.89 22.68
N GLY A 349 -11.82 12.28 21.39
CA GLY A 349 -10.82 13.11 20.73
C GLY A 349 -10.67 14.48 21.39
N LEU A 350 -11.78 15.14 21.72
CA LEU A 350 -11.78 16.41 22.43
C LEU A 350 -11.14 16.29 23.83
N ALA A 351 -11.46 15.23 24.57
CA ALA A 351 -10.86 14.96 25.87
C ALA A 351 -9.34 14.78 25.77
N ARG A 352 -8.87 14.03 24.76
CA ARG A 352 -7.44 13.86 24.48
C ARG A 352 -6.76 15.20 24.22
N VAL A 353 -7.32 16.05 23.34
CA VAL A 353 -6.75 17.37 23.05
C VAL A 353 -6.68 18.23 24.32
N LYS A 354 -7.74 18.24 25.12
CA LYS A 354 -7.79 19.00 26.38
C LYS A 354 -6.74 18.50 27.39
N ALA A 355 -6.64 17.19 27.60
CA ALA A 355 -5.73 16.63 28.60
C ALA A 355 -4.25 16.81 28.24
N TYR A 356 -3.87 16.45 27.01
CA TYR A 356 -2.47 16.31 26.61
C TYR A 356 -1.87 17.58 25.99
N TYR A 357 -2.69 18.42 25.35
CA TYR A 357 -2.19 19.61 24.64
C TYR A 357 -2.57 20.93 25.34
N LEU A 358 -3.71 20.95 26.04
CA LEU A 358 -4.20 22.16 26.69
C LEU A 358 -4.07 22.15 28.22
N ASN A 359 -3.61 21.04 28.79
CA ASN A 359 -3.51 20.80 30.25
C ASN A 359 -4.84 21.01 31.01
N ASP A 360 -5.98 20.86 30.29
CA ASP A 360 -7.32 20.91 30.88
C ASP A 360 -7.79 19.49 31.23
N ARG A 361 -7.19 18.90 32.25
CA ARG A 361 -7.45 17.52 32.65
C ARG A 361 -8.84 17.36 33.25
N ALA A 362 -9.30 18.32 34.05
CA ALA A 362 -10.63 18.30 34.63
C ALA A 362 -11.74 18.33 33.56
N GLY A 363 -11.57 19.18 32.53
CA GLY A 363 -12.48 19.21 31.39
C GLY A 363 -12.47 17.91 30.59
N ALA A 364 -11.30 17.26 30.48
CA ALA A 364 -11.17 15.97 29.79
C ALA A 364 -11.87 14.83 30.57
N VAL A 365 -11.68 14.77 31.90
CA VAL A 365 -12.39 13.80 32.77
C VAL A 365 -13.91 13.94 32.60
N THR A 366 -14.43 15.17 32.67
CA THR A 366 -15.88 15.43 32.51
C THR A 366 -16.41 14.92 31.17
N LEU A 367 -15.66 15.11 30.07
CA LEU A 367 -16.05 14.64 28.72
C LEU A 367 -16.04 13.11 28.61
N LEU A 368 -15.06 12.45 29.21
CA LEU A 368 -14.99 10.99 29.19
C LEU A 368 -16.02 10.33 30.09
N ASP A 369 -16.30 10.90 31.28
CA ASP A 369 -17.39 10.43 32.15
C ASP A 369 -18.75 10.56 31.45
N GLU A 370 -18.99 11.68 30.76
CA GLU A 370 -20.19 11.86 29.95
C GLU A 370 -20.27 10.80 28.84
N ALA A 371 -19.17 10.59 28.13
CA ALA A 371 -19.12 9.59 27.06
C ALA A 371 -19.40 8.19 27.61
N ILE A 372 -18.74 7.76 28.69
CA ILE A 372 -18.94 6.45 29.33
C ILE A 372 -20.40 6.27 29.82
N GLY A 373 -21.02 7.34 30.33
CA GLY A 373 -22.42 7.34 30.80
C GLY A 373 -23.45 7.34 29.68
N THR A 374 -23.05 7.55 28.41
CA THR A 374 -23.99 7.59 27.28
C THR A 374 -24.55 6.20 26.98
N GLY A 375 -25.87 6.07 26.93
CA GLY A 375 -26.53 4.79 26.62
C GLY A 375 -26.30 4.33 25.19
N GLY A 376 -26.17 3.00 25.00
CA GLY A 376 -26.11 2.36 23.68
C GLY A 376 -24.73 2.39 23.03
N ILE A 377 -23.68 2.85 23.70
CA ILE A 377 -22.30 2.76 23.20
C ILE A 377 -21.89 1.30 23.09
N ASP A 378 -21.18 0.99 22.01
CA ASP A 378 -20.53 -0.30 21.83
C ASP A 378 -19.61 -0.64 23.02
N PRO A 379 -19.71 -1.85 23.60
CA PRO A 379 -18.94 -2.23 24.78
C PRO A 379 -17.43 -2.07 24.65
N LYS A 380 -16.85 -2.31 23.46
CA LYS A 380 -15.39 -2.11 23.22
C LYS A 380 -15.04 -0.62 23.23
N THR A 381 -15.86 0.21 22.63
CA THR A 381 -15.70 1.67 22.67
C THR A 381 -15.79 2.18 24.10
N GLN A 382 -16.75 1.70 24.89
CA GLN A 382 -16.86 2.07 26.31
C GLN A 382 -15.64 1.64 27.13
N ALA A 383 -15.11 0.44 26.89
CA ALA A 383 -13.88 -0.02 27.52
C ALA A 383 -12.68 0.86 27.16
N GLN A 384 -12.55 1.27 25.89
CA GLN A 384 -11.49 2.18 25.45
C GLN A 384 -11.59 3.56 26.12
N LEU A 385 -12.82 4.10 26.27
CA LEU A 385 -13.04 5.35 27.01
C LEU A 385 -12.62 5.24 28.48
N LYS A 386 -12.88 4.08 29.13
CA LYS A 386 -12.40 3.82 30.50
C LYS A 386 -10.87 3.77 30.59
N LEU A 387 -10.19 3.16 29.59
CA LEU A 387 -8.73 3.17 29.55
C LEU A 387 -8.18 4.58 29.42
N ASP A 388 -8.74 5.39 28.51
CA ASP A 388 -8.32 6.77 28.30
C ASP A 388 -8.57 7.64 29.55
N LEU A 389 -9.69 7.44 30.24
CA LEU A 389 -9.99 8.10 31.51
C LEU A 389 -8.97 7.72 32.59
N GLY A 390 -8.62 6.43 32.68
CA GLY A 390 -7.58 5.95 33.58
C GLY A 390 -6.23 6.59 33.29
N ASP A 391 -5.85 6.72 32.00
CA ASP A 391 -4.61 7.39 31.61
C ASP A 391 -4.57 8.88 32.06
N ILE A 392 -5.71 9.58 31.98
CA ILE A 392 -5.81 10.97 32.47
C ILE A 392 -5.70 11.03 34.00
N HIS A 393 -6.31 10.09 34.72
CA HIS A 393 -6.16 9.99 36.19
C HIS A 393 -4.69 9.74 36.58
N MET A 394 -3.95 8.95 35.80
CA MET A 394 -2.51 8.77 36.01
C MET A 394 -1.72 10.07 35.91
N LEU A 395 -2.09 10.97 34.97
CA LEU A 395 -1.45 12.28 34.82
C LEU A 395 -1.67 13.18 36.08
N ASP A 396 -2.76 13.00 36.79
CA ASP A 396 -3.11 13.76 38.00
C ASP A 396 -2.71 13.06 39.31
N ALA A 397 -1.89 12.01 39.23
CA ALA A 397 -1.50 11.17 40.36
C ALA A 397 -2.66 10.44 41.07
N ASN A 398 -3.83 10.38 40.45
CA ASN A 398 -4.97 9.63 40.94
C ASN A 398 -4.86 8.15 40.54
N ILE A 399 -3.74 7.52 40.93
CA ILE A 399 -3.36 6.18 40.44
C ILE A 399 -4.38 5.10 40.81
N TRP A 400 -5.12 5.26 41.92
CA TRP A 400 -6.11 4.28 42.36
C TRP A 400 -7.43 4.37 41.58
N ASP A 401 -7.84 5.56 41.14
CA ASP A 401 -8.97 5.73 40.22
C ASP A 401 -8.65 5.13 38.86
N ALA A 402 -7.40 5.33 38.37
CA ALA A 402 -6.90 4.68 37.16
C ALA A 402 -6.92 3.14 37.28
N SER A 403 -6.41 2.61 38.41
CA SER A 403 -6.40 1.15 38.67
C SER A 403 -7.80 0.56 38.67
N LEU A 404 -8.79 1.25 39.24
CA LEU A 404 -10.17 0.80 39.25
C LEU A 404 -10.73 0.66 37.83
N LEU A 405 -10.49 1.66 36.98
CA LEU A 405 -10.96 1.66 35.58
C LEU A 405 -10.27 0.56 34.76
N TYR A 406 -8.95 0.41 34.89
CA TYR A 406 -8.23 -0.65 34.22
C TYR A 406 -8.67 -2.04 34.66
N SER A 407 -8.92 -2.24 35.98
CA SER A 407 -9.42 -3.51 36.51
C SER A 407 -10.80 -3.88 35.95
N GLN A 408 -11.70 -2.91 35.76
CA GLN A 408 -12.99 -3.16 35.13
C GLN A 408 -12.82 -3.69 33.71
N VAL A 409 -11.95 -3.05 32.92
CA VAL A 409 -11.72 -3.46 31.53
C VAL A 409 -11.01 -4.83 31.46
N ASP A 410 -10.02 -5.09 32.33
CA ASP A 410 -9.35 -6.39 32.41
C ASP A 410 -10.35 -7.53 32.74
N LEU A 411 -11.28 -7.31 33.66
CA LEU A 411 -12.30 -8.29 34.01
C LEU A 411 -13.27 -8.58 32.86
N ASP A 412 -13.75 -7.51 32.20
CA ASP A 412 -14.74 -7.60 31.12
C ASP A 412 -14.14 -8.23 29.85
N TYR A 413 -12.83 -8.04 29.60
CA TYR A 413 -12.11 -8.46 28.39
C TYR A 413 -10.92 -9.39 28.66
N LYS A 414 -11.01 -10.25 29.66
CA LYS A 414 -9.91 -11.07 30.20
C LYS A 414 -9.05 -11.79 29.16
N ASN A 415 -9.62 -12.23 28.04
CA ASN A 415 -8.97 -13.00 26.99
C ASN A 415 -8.84 -12.22 25.66
N ASP A 416 -9.12 -10.93 25.67
CA ASP A 416 -8.99 -10.02 24.52
C ASP A 416 -7.72 -9.18 24.67
N ILE A 417 -7.19 -8.68 23.56
CA ILE A 417 -6.04 -7.74 23.54
C ILE A 417 -6.33 -6.52 24.43
N LEU A 418 -7.57 -6.03 24.41
CA LEU A 418 -8.00 -4.87 25.21
C LEU A 418 -7.87 -5.13 26.72
N GLY A 419 -8.22 -6.32 27.19
CA GLY A 419 -8.02 -6.72 28.58
C GLY A 419 -6.55 -6.91 28.94
N HIS A 420 -5.74 -7.45 28.03
CA HIS A 420 -4.30 -7.53 28.22
C HIS A 420 -3.66 -6.14 28.33
N GLU A 421 -4.11 -5.20 27.51
CA GLU A 421 -3.69 -3.80 27.59
C GLU A 421 -4.08 -3.13 28.92
N ALA A 422 -5.30 -3.35 29.37
CA ALA A 422 -5.77 -2.91 30.67
C ALA A 422 -4.92 -3.46 31.83
N ARG A 423 -4.63 -4.76 31.80
CA ARG A 423 -3.78 -5.43 32.80
C ARG A 423 -2.36 -4.89 32.81
N LEU A 424 -1.77 -4.61 31.62
CA LEU A 424 -0.43 -4.01 31.54
C LEU A 424 -0.42 -2.61 32.19
N ARG A 425 -1.45 -1.77 31.91
CA ARG A 425 -1.59 -0.46 32.57
C ARG A 425 -1.76 -0.61 34.07
N ASN A 426 -2.56 -1.55 34.53
CA ASN A 426 -2.76 -1.80 35.95
C ASN A 426 -1.50 -2.33 36.66
N ALA A 427 -0.70 -3.18 35.98
CA ALA A 427 0.59 -3.61 36.47
C ALA A 427 1.57 -2.42 36.61
N LYS A 428 1.56 -1.47 35.65
CA LYS A 428 2.33 -0.21 35.76
C LYS A 428 1.87 0.64 36.95
N VAL A 429 0.56 0.72 37.25
CA VAL A 429 0.07 1.40 38.47
C VAL A 429 0.65 0.76 39.71
N SER A 430 0.60 -0.56 39.83
CA SER A 430 1.16 -1.30 40.98
C SER A 430 2.67 -1.09 41.11
N TYR A 431 3.39 -1.07 40.01
CA TYR A 431 4.81 -0.74 39.97
C TYR A 431 5.09 0.69 40.48
N PHE A 432 4.34 1.70 40.03
CA PHE A 432 4.48 3.07 40.50
C PHE A 432 4.08 3.25 41.97
N ALA A 433 3.17 2.44 42.47
CA ALA A 433 2.81 2.38 43.88
C ALA A 433 3.85 1.69 44.77
N GLY A 434 4.87 1.06 44.18
CA GLY A 434 5.91 0.31 44.90
C GLY A 434 5.52 -1.13 45.24
N ASP A 435 4.35 -1.62 44.76
CA ASP A 435 3.92 -3.01 44.93
C ASP A 435 4.51 -3.88 43.80
N PHE A 436 5.83 -4.06 43.85
CA PHE A 436 6.60 -4.72 42.79
C PHE A 436 6.24 -6.19 42.62
N LEU A 437 5.94 -6.91 43.70
CA LEU A 437 5.60 -8.33 43.63
C LEU A 437 4.25 -8.53 42.95
N TRP A 438 3.28 -7.69 43.25
CA TRP A 438 1.97 -7.74 42.61
C TRP A 438 2.05 -7.31 41.13
N ALA A 439 2.80 -6.23 40.84
CA ALA A 439 3.07 -5.81 39.47
C ALA A 439 3.69 -6.97 38.65
N LYS A 440 4.73 -7.61 39.19
CA LYS A 440 5.41 -8.75 38.53
C LYS A 440 4.43 -9.91 38.28
N GLY A 441 3.58 -10.25 39.26
CA GLY A 441 2.58 -11.31 39.10
C GLY A 441 1.62 -11.06 37.93
N GLN A 442 1.18 -9.80 37.75
CA GLN A 442 0.34 -9.42 36.60
C GLN A 442 1.10 -9.48 35.27
N LEU A 443 2.36 -8.99 35.24
CA LEU A 443 3.23 -8.99 34.06
C LEU A 443 3.58 -10.41 33.60
N ASP A 444 3.84 -11.33 34.51
CA ASP A 444 4.16 -12.72 34.20
C ASP A 444 3.02 -13.44 33.43
N VAL A 445 1.77 -13.08 33.71
CA VAL A 445 0.61 -13.57 32.93
C VAL A 445 0.62 -13.02 31.50
N LEU A 446 1.07 -11.77 31.31
CA LEU A 446 1.07 -11.09 30.01
C LEU A 446 2.20 -11.54 29.06
N LYS A 447 3.23 -12.23 29.57
CA LYS A 447 4.31 -12.81 28.73
C LYS A 447 3.78 -13.79 27.68
N ALA A 448 2.62 -14.40 27.91
CA ALA A 448 1.93 -15.27 26.98
C ALA A 448 0.85 -14.56 26.14
N SER A 449 0.82 -13.22 26.12
CA SER A 449 -0.14 -12.46 25.34
C SER A 449 0.00 -12.72 23.84
N THR A 450 -1.13 -12.73 23.12
CA THR A 450 -1.16 -12.81 21.65
C THR A 450 -0.59 -11.57 20.96
N SER A 451 -0.63 -10.41 21.64
CA SER A 451 0.04 -9.19 21.20
C SER A 451 1.53 -9.24 21.57
N LYS A 452 2.41 -9.29 20.55
CA LYS A 452 3.87 -9.30 20.76
C LYS A 452 4.35 -8.03 21.49
N LEU A 453 3.74 -6.88 21.24
CA LEU A 453 4.08 -5.62 21.90
C LEU A 453 3.77 -5.69 23.40
N ILE A 454 2.56 -6.08 23.78
CA ILE A 454 2.16 -6.22 25.19
C ILE A 454 3.05 -7.26 25.91
N ALA A 455 3.34 -8.38 25.26
CA ALA A 455 4.19 -9.41 25.82
C ALA A 455 5.63 -8.91 26.05
N ASN A 456 6.17 -8.13 25.11
CA ASN A 456 7.49 -7.54 25.22
C ASN A 456 7.57 -6.49 26.33
N ASP A 457 6.63 -5.54 26.35
CA ASP A 457 6.55 -4.52 27.41
C ASP A 457 6.41 -5.15 28.81
N ALA A 458 5.61 -6.23 28.91
CA ALA A 458 5.45 -6.96 30.15
C ALA A 458 6.72 -7.69 30.56
N MET A 459 7.47 -8.25 29.60
CA MET A 459 8.74 -8.93 29.86
C MET A 459 9.81 -7.95 30.33
N GLU A 460 9.95 -6.81 29.63
CA GLU A 460 10.90 -5.75 29.96
C GLU A 460 10.69 -5.23 31.38
N LEU A 461 9.46 -4.83 31.74
CA LEU A 461 9.15 -4.34 33.09
C LEU A 461 9.28 -5.45 34.15
N SER A 462 8.93 -6.70 33.83
CA SER A 462 9.11 -7.82 34.75
C SER A 462 10.59 -8.13 35.01
N LEU A 463 11.47 -8.00 34.02
CA LEU A 463 12.91 -8.16 34.17
C LEU A 463 13.48 -7.01 35.01
N LEU A 464 13.15 -5.76 34.70
CA LEU A 464 13.53 -4.59 35.49
C LEU A 464 13.20 -4.78 36.98
N ILE A 465 11.99 -5.25 37.29
CA ILE A 465 11.59 -5.54 38.67
C ILE A 465 12.45 -6.68 39.23
N THR A 466 12.62 -7.79 38.50
CA THR A 466 13.31 -8.99 39.01
C THR A 466 14.77 -8.70 39.34
N ASP A 467 15.45 -7.92 38.51
CA ASP A 467 16.88 -7.63 38.64
C ASP A 467 17.16 -6.57 39.70
N ASN A 468 16.17 -5.73 40.06
CA ASN A 468 16.34 -4.61 40.92
C ASN A 468 15.51 -4.65 42.23
N ILE A 469 14.69 -5.71 42.45
CA ILE A 469 13.95 -5.87 43.69
C ILE A 469 14.88 -6.24 44.83
N GLY A 470 15.08 -5.32 45.77
CA GLY A 470 15.90 -5.57 46.98
C GLY A 470 15.10 -6.21 48.11
N ASP A 471 15.81 -6.57 49.20
CA ASP A 471 15.21 -7.17 50.41
C ASP A 471 14.25 -6.21 51.15
N ASP A 472 14.47 -4.88 51.01
CA ASP A 472 13.63 -3.82 51.59
C ASP A 472 12.93 -3.03 50.45
N SER A 473 11.70 -3.36 50.16
CA SER A 473 10.91 -2.74 49.08
C SER A 473 10.58 -1.26 49.32
N LEU A 474 10.67 -0.75 50.55
CA LEU A 474 10.34 0.65 50.89
C LEU A 474 11.50 1.63 50.68
N ARG A 475 12.75 1.15 50.65
CA ARG A 475 13.95 1.94 50.47
C ARG A 475 14.88 1.39 49.41
N SER A 476 14.37 0.77 48.39
CA SER A 476 15.16 0.21 47.29
C SER A 476 15.46 1.27 46.21
N PRO A 477 16.53 1.13 45.44
CA PRO A 477 16.77 1.95 44.23
C PRO A 477 15.59 1.93 43.29
N LEU A 478 14.93 0.76 43.15
CA LEU A 478 13.76 0.59 42.29
C LEU A 478 12.57 1.46 42.71
N THR A 479 12.37 1.72 44.01
CA THR A 479 11.31 2.64 44.51
C THR A 479 11.54 4.07 44.06
N GLN A 480 12.79 4.57 44.12
CA GLN A 480 13.11 5.93 43.64
C GLN A 480 13.01 5.98 42.11
N PHE A 481 13.44 4.93 41.41
CA PHE A 481 13.37 4.84 39.97
C PHE A 481 11.93 4.81 39.47
N SER A 482 11.06 3.97 40.04
CA SER A 482 9.63 3.92 39.68
C SER A 482 8.94 5.26 39.94
N ARG A 483 9.30 5.98 41.03
CA ARG A 483 8.81 7.33 41.28
C ARG A 483 9.26 8.33 40.20
N ALA A 484 10.54 8.25 39.77
CA ALA A 484 11.04 9.11 38.70
C ALA A 484 10.26 8.85 37.39
N GLN A 485 10.03 7.57 37.04
CA GLN A 485 9.24 7.23 35.88
C GLN A 485 7.77 7.70 35.96
N LEU A 486 7.13 7.65 37.14
CA LEU A 486 5.80 8.23 37.32
C LEU A 486 5.82 9.75 37.09
N LEU A 487 6.82 10.46 37.62
CA LEU A 487 6.98 11.90 37.39
C LEU A 487 7.19 12.21 35.90
N MET A 488 7.93 11.39 35.18
CA MET A 488 8.07 11.51 33.73
C MET A 488 6.74 11.28 33.00
N TYR A 489 5.97 10.27 33.37
CA TYR A 489 4.65 10.03 32.83
C TYR A 489 3.72 11.26 33.02
N GLN A 490 3.87 11.97 34.16
CA GLN A 490 3.15 13.19 34.49
C GLN A 490 3.71 14.47 33.84
N HIS A 491 4.75 14.36 32.98
CA HIS A 491 5.48 15.47 32.38
C HIS A 491 6.19 16.41 33.40
N ARG A 492 6.46 15.93 34.62
CA ARG A 492 7.19 16.64 35.68
C ARG A 492 8.68 16.35 35.55
N TYR A 493 9.26 16.73 34.43
CA TYR A 493 10.64 16.33 34.05
C TYR A 493 11.73 16.82 35.01
N ASP A 494 11.61 18.04 35.55
CA ASP A 494 12.62 18.55 36.49
C ASP A 494 12.64 17.73 37.78
N GLU A 495 11.49 17.41 38.33
CA GLU A 495 11.39 16.58 39.51
C GLU A 495 11.85 15.14 39.25
N ALA A 496 11.57 14.60 38.06
CA ALA A 496 12.07 13.30 37.67
C ALA A 496 13.60 13.26 37.62
N LEU A 497 14.25 14.26 37.03
CA LEU A 497 15.72 14.36 36.99
C LEU A 497 16.31 14.49 38.38
N ILE A 498 15.76 15.33 39.26
CA ILE A 498 16.18 15.45 40.66
C ILE A 498 16.05 14.09 41.38
N THR A 499 14.98 13.34 41.11
CA THR A 499 14.80 12.02 41.73
C THR A 499 15.84 11.01 41.23
N LEU A 500 16.18 11.02 39.93
CA LEU A 500 17.23 10.17 39.34
C LEU A 500 18.62 10.56 39.88
N ASP A 501 18.90 11.88 40.10
CA ASP A 501 20.16 12.34 40.71
C ASP A 501 20.26 11.86 42.14
N SER A 502 19.18 12.00 42.94
CA SER A 502 19.13 11.54 44.33
C SER A 502 19.34 10.01 44.41
N LEU A 503 18.78 9.24 43.46
CA LEU A 503 18.99 7.79 43.42
C LEU A 503 20.48 7.42 43.33
N ASN A 504 21.25 8.08 42.47
CA ASN A 504 22.68 7.82 42.35
C ASN A 504 23.49 8.23 43.60
N ILE A 505 23.00 9.24 44.35
CA ILE A 505 23.63 9.66 45.59
C ILE A 505 23.30 8.67 46.72
N ASP A 506 22.05 8.30 46.85
CA ASP A 506 21.56 7.42 47.93
C ASP A 506 22.00 5.96 47.74
N PHE A 507 22.17 5.54 46.50
CA PHE A 507 22.52 4.17 46.10
C PHE A 507 23.65 4.14 45.05
N PRO A 508 24.89 4.47 45.40
CA PRO A 508 25.99 4.60 44.43
C PRO A 508 26.33 3.33 43.64
N LEU A 509 25.96 2.16 44.15
CA LEU A 509 26.23 0.85 43.57
C LEU A 509 24.93 0.19 43.06
N ASN A 510 23.94 0.99 42.66
CA ASN A 510 22.73 0.45 42.08
C ASN A 510 22.98 -0.17 40.70
N SER A 511 22.10 -1.11 40.28
CA SER A 511 22.14 -1.80 38.98
C SER A 511 21.38 -1.08 37.86
N LEU A 512 20.79 0.10 38.13
CA LEU A 512 19.90 0.85 37.20
C LEU A 512 20.66 1.87 36.34
N GLY A 513 21.97 1.73 36.15
CA GLY A 513 22.78 2.77 35.51
C GLY A 513 22.42 3.02 34.03
N ASP A 514 22.18 1.98 33.26
CA ASP A 514 21.72 2.04 31.87
C ASP A 514 20.26 2.52 31.78
N ASP A 515 19.38 2.05 32.65
CA ASP A 515 17.99 2.51 32.77
C ASP A 515 17.92 4.03 33.08
N ILE A 516 18.74 4.52 34.00
CA ILE A 516 18.82 5.95 34.34
C ILE A 516 19.29 6.77 33.13
N LEU A 517 20.27 6.30 32.38
CA LEU A 517 20.74 6.99 31.18
C LEU A 517 19.65 7.00 30.11
N TYR A 518 18.91 5.89 29.98
CA TYR A 518 17.81 5.80 29.03
C TYR A 518 16.64 6.73 29.41
N GLU A 519 16.28 6.85 30.67
CA GLU A 519 15.28 7.80 31.13
C GLU A 519 15.74 9.27 30.95
N ARG A 520 17.03 9.58 31.13
CA ARG A 520 17.60 10.91 30.81
C ARG A 520 17.51 11.22 29.30
N PHE A 521 17.76 10.22 28.47
CA PHE A 521 17.49 10.33 27.02
C PHE A 521 16.03 10.71 26.75
N ARG A 522 15.08 10.00 27.35
CA ARG A 522 13.63 10.27 27.19
C ARG A 522 13.28 11.71 27.59
N VAL A 523 13.82 12.20 28.69
CA VAL A 523 13.61 13.59 29.13
C VAL A 523 14.21 14.58 28.13
N ALA A 524 15.45 14.36 27.70
CA ALA A 524 16.13 15.25 26.76
C ALA A 524 15.39 15.26 25.40
N TYR A 525 14.93 14.10 24.93
CA TYR A 525 14.12 13.98 23.72
C TYR A 525 12.80 14.75 23.84
N ALA A 526 12.07 14.58 24.95
CA ALA A 526 10.81 15.29 25.21
C ALA A 526 11.00 16.81 25.29
N ARG A 527 12.19 17.29 25.64
CA ARG A 527 12.57 18.71 25.68
C ARG A 527 13.21 19.22 24.38
N HIS A 528 13.16 18.41 23.30
CA HIS A 528 13.77 18.73 22.01
C HIS A 528 15.29 19.01 22.06
N GLN A 529 15.98 18.51 23.10
CA GLN A 529 17.43 18.61 23.28
C GLN A 529 18.11 17.40 22.61
N TYR A 530 18.01 17.33 21.28
CA TYR A 530 18.34 16.11 20.53
C TYR A 530 19.83 15.72 20.61
N ASP A 531 20.77 16.67 20.61
CA ASP A 531 22.18 16.36 20.77
C ASP A 531 22.49 15.77 22.16
N THR A 532 21.84 16.30 23.20
CA THR A 532 21.94 15.76 24.56
C THR A 532 21.32 14.37 24.66
N ALA A 533 20.18 14.18 23.97
CA ALA A 533 19.51 12.89 23.91
C ALA A 533 20.41 11.82 23.26
N ALA A 534 21.09 12.16 22.14
CA ALA A 534 22.05 11.26 21.49
C ALA A 534 23.19 10.88 22.44
N THR A 535 23.75 11.86 23.16
CA THR A 535 24.85 11.64 24.12
C THR A 535 24.47 10.63 25.22
N PHE A 536 23.22 10.64 25.71
CA PHE A 536 22.78 9.67 26.71
C PHE A 536 22.70 8.26 26.16
N LEU A 537 22.16 8.08 24.97
CA LEU A 537 22.11 6.76 24.33
C LEU A 537 23.50 6.23 23.95
N GLU A 538 24.38 7.10 23.44
CA GLU A 538 25.78 6.73 23.17
C GLU A 538 26.50 6.24 24.44
N LYS A 539 26.21 6.87 25.59
CA LYS A 539 26.72 6.39 26.89
C LYS A 539 26.17 5.05 27.31
N VAL A 540 24.91 4.73 26.98
CA VAL A 540 24.36 3.37 27.18
C VAL A 540 25.20 2.36 26.42
N LEU A 541 25.47 2.61 25.13
CA LEU A 541 26.28 1.71 24.29
C LEU A 541 27.74 1.58 24.75
N GLU A 542 28.31 2.67 25.29
CA GLU A 542 29.72 2.68 25.76
C GLU A 542 29.87 1.96 27.09
N LEU A 543 29.00 2.25 28.07
CA LEU A 543 29.15 1.79 29.44
C LEU A 543 28.45 0.44 29.70
N TYR A 544 27.43 0.12 28.93
CA TYR A 544 26.59 -1.08 29.11
C TYR A 544 26.41 -1.87 27.81
N PRO A 545 27.49 -2.25 27.09
CA PRO A 545 27.40 -2.80 25.72
C PRO A 545 26.73 -4.17 25.60
N THR A 546 26.46 -4.84 26.71
CA THR A 546 25.83 -6.19 26.73
C THR A 546 24.50 -6.20 27.44
N ASP A 547 23.97 -5.04 27.80
CA ASP A 547 22.72 -4.93 28.54
C ASP A 547 21.50 -4.99 27.61
N ILE A 548 20.32 -5.21 28.21
CA ILE A 548 19.06 -5.41 27.49
C ILE A 548 18.64 -4.18 26.67
N LEU A 549 19.04 -2.97 27.09
CA LEU A 549 18.67 -1.73 26.41
C LEU A 549 19.53 -1.38 25.19
N VAL A 550 20.52 -2.20 24.83
CA VAL A 550 21.44 -1.91 23.72
C VAL A 550 20.71 -1.85 22.37
N ASP A 551 19.80 -2.77 22.10
CA ASP A 551 19.06 -2.79 20.85
C ASP A 551 18.04 -1.63 20.76
N ASN A 552 17.38 -1.27 21.87
CA ASN A 552 16.57 -0.07 22.00
C ASN A 552 17.40 1.19 21.71
N ALA A 553 18.57 1.32 22.34
CA ALA A 553 19.46 2.47 22.16
C ALA A 553 19.95 2.61 20.73
N LEU A 554 20.31 1.50 20.06
CA LEU A 554 20.72 1.49 18.65
C LEU A 554 19.59 1.95 17.72
N LEU A 555 18.36 1.44 17.94
CA LEU A 555 17.20 1.85 17.15
C LEU A 555 16.90 3.33 17.33
N ASP A 556 16.84 3.79 18.60
CA ASP A 556 16.48 5.17 18.91
C ASP A 556 17.54 6.18 18.47
N LEU A 557 18.85 5.83 18.52
CA LEU A 557 19.91 6.61 17.89
C LEU A 557 19.73 6.70 16.37
N GLY A 558 19.44 5.58 15.72
CA GLY A 558 19.14 5.58 14.30
C GLY A 558 18.00 6.54 13.95
N LYS A 559 16.87 6.45 14.67
CA LYS A 559 15.70 7.34 14.50
C LYS A 559 16.04 8.80 14.80
N LEU A 560 16.79 9.06 15.86
CA LEU A 560 17.16 10.41 16.28
C LEU A 560 18.02 11.11 15.24
N TYR A 561 19.03 10.42 14.69
CA TYR A 561 19.88 10.95 13.64
C TYR A 561 19.15 11.07 12.30
N GLU A 562 18.25 10.13 11.95
CA GLU A 562 17.44 10.19 10.72
C GLU A 562 16.43 11.34 10.77
N ASP A 563 15.60 11.37 11.83
CA ASP A 563 14.36 12.15 11.85
C ASP A 563 14.54 13.56 12.47
N LYS A 564 15.55 13.77 13.34
CA LYS A 564 15.72 14.99 14.12
C LYS A 564 17.03 15.71 13.85
N LEU A 565 18.14 15.00 13.83
CA LEU A 565 19.47 15.57 13.61
C LEU A 565 19.86 15.61 12.12
N ASN A 566 19.08 14.95 11.25
CA ASN A 566 19.24 14.91 9.81
C ASN A 566 20.64 14.41 9.34
N ASP A 567 21.27 13.53 10.11
CA ASP A 567 22.54 12.87 9.78
C ASP A 567 22.30 11.44 9.33
N LYS A 568 22.01 11.29 8.04
CA LYS A 568 21.66 9.99 7.43
C LYS A 568 22.79 8.96 7.49
N GLU A 569 24.05 9.39 7.49
CA GLU A 569 25.19 8.46 7.55
C GLU A 569 25.33 7.86 8.94
N LYS A 570 25.20 8.67 9.99
CA LYS A 570 25.16 8.16 11.37
C LYS A 570 23.93 7.28 11.59
N ALA A 571 22.74 7.69 11.11
CA ALA A 571 21.54 6.87 11.21
C ALA A 571 21.76 5.48 10.60
N LYS A 572 22.30 5.40 9.38
CA LYS A 572 22.64 4.13 8.72
C LYS A 572 23.59 3.29 9.56
N SER A 573 24.61 3.89 10.14
CA SER A 573 25.60 3.15 10.94
C SER A 573 24.98 2.51 12.18
N TYR A 574 24.03 3.17 12.85
CA TYR A 574 23.33 2.60 14.01
C TYR A 574 22.33 1.51 13.61
N TYR A 575 21.58 1.69 12.52
CA TYR A 575 20.74 0.61 12.01
C TYR A 575 21.56 -0.61 11.57
N GLU A 576 22.71 -0.39 10.93
CA GLU A 576 23.62 -1.46 10.53
C GLU A 576 24.14 -2.25 11.74
N LYS A 577 24.60 -1.55 12.80
CA LYS A 577 25.00 -2.19 14.06
C LYS A 577 23.89 -3.04 14.65
N LEU A 578 22.65 -2.53 14.70
CA LEU A 578 21.51 -3.28 15.20
C LEU A 578 21.27 -4.54 14.36
N LEU A 579 21.33 -4.45 13.03
CA LEU A 579 21.11 -5.58 12.13
C LEU A 579 22.16 -6.68 12.28
N PHE A 580 23.43 -6.32 12.51
CA PHE A 580 24.53 -7.27 12.55
C PHE A 580 24.87 -7.76 13.97
N GLU A 581 24.76 -6.89 14.97
CA GLU A 581 25.15 -7.21 16.35
C GLU A 581 23.97 -7.74 17.17
N GLN A 582 22.72 -7.32 16.84
CA GLN A 582 21.49 -7.66 17.57
C GLN A 582 20.47 -8.39 16.69
N GLY A 583 20.93 -9.36 15.90
CA GLY A 583 20.08 -10.07 14.91
C GLY A 583 18.84 -10.79 15.47
N GLY A 584 18.78 -11.01 16.79
CA GLY A 584 17.62 -11.58 17.49
C GLY A 584 16.62 -10.53 18.01
N SER A 585 16.91 -9.25 17.88
CA SER A 585 16.04 -8.17 18.36
C SER A 585 14.73 -8.09 17.58
N ILE A 586 13.66 -7.76 18.30
CA ILE A 586 12.34 -7.50 17.69
C ILE A 586 12.34 -6.27 16.79
N PHE A 587 13.33 -5.41 16.90
CA PHE A 587 13.48 -4.16 16.13
C PHE A 587 14.17 -4.35 14.77
N VAL A 588 14.72 -5.54 14.49
CA VAL A 588 15.40 -5.86 13.22
C VAL A 588 14.54 -5.57 11.98
N PRO A 589 13.23 -5.89 11.92
CA PRO A 589 12.42 -5.56 10.76
C PRO A 589 12.35 -4.04 10.49
N GLU A 590 12.07 -3.24 11.52
CA GLU A 590 11.99 -1.77 11.39
C GLU A 590 13.35 -1.17 10.99
N ALA A 591 14.43 -1.56 11.66
CA ALA A 591 15.77 -1.08 11.34
C ALA A 591 16.18 -1.42 9.90
N ARG A 592 15.79 -2.62 9.40
CA ARG A 592 16.04 -3.04 8.02
C ARG A 592 15.33 -2.17 7.00
N ASP A 593 14.07 -1.85 7.24
CA ASP A 593 13.27 -1.01 6.34
C ASP A 593 13.83 0.42 6.28
N ARG A 594 14.18 0.99 7.43
CA ARG A 594 14.80 2.32 7.52
C ARG A 594 16.19 2.35 6.87
N TYR A 595 17.03 1.34 7.13
CA TYR A 595 18.34 1.19 6.52
C TYR A 595 18.26 1.12 4.98
N ARG A 596 17.34 0.29 4.43
CA ARG A 596 17.13 0.18 2.98
C ARG A 596 16.72 1.49 2.35
N ARG A 597 15.77 2.22 2.96
CA ARG A 597 15.36 3.55 2.49
C ARG A 597 16.52 4.53 2.44
N LEU A 598 17.34 4.58 3.48
CA LEU A 598 18.50 5.46 3.54
C LEU A 598 19.62 5.05 2.56
N ARG A 599 19.72 3.78 2.22
CA ARG A 599 20.65 3.28 1.21
C ARG A 599 20.21 3.59 -0.21
N GLY A 600 18.95 3.93 -0.42
CA GLY A 600 18.38 4.19 -1.74
C GLY A 600 17.94 2.92 -2.48
N ASP A 601 17.76 1.82 -1.77
CA ASP A 601 17.11 0.62 -2.29
C ASP A 601 15.62 0.95 -2.43
N HIS A 602 15.24 1.39 -3.61
CA HIS A 602 13.83 1.62 -3.92
C HIS A 602 13.06 0.29 -3.88
N ASP A 603 11.76 0.38 -3.50
CA ASP A 603 10.79 -0.71 -3.43
C ASP A 603 10.57 -1.48 -4.77
N ASP A 604 11.38 -1.22 -5.79
CA ASP A 604 11.35 -1.88 -7.10
C ASP A 604 11.73 -3.38 -7.06
N LEU A 605 12.05 -3.92 -5.88
CA LEU A 605 12.38 -5.33 -5.68
C LEU A 605 11.26 -6.15 -5.04
N ASP A 606 10.08 -5.59 -4.80
CA ASP A 606 8.90 -6.41 -4.56
C ASP A 606 8.46 -7.04 -5.89
N THR A 607 9.15 -8.10 -6.29
CA THR A 607 8.64 -8.98 -7.32
C THR A 607 7.25 -9.49 -6.90
N PRO A 608 6.34 -9.81 -7.84
CA PRO A 608 5.04 -10.38 -7.52
C PRO A 608 5.12 -11.59 -6.57
N GLU A 609 6.23 -12.33 -6.61
CA GLU A 609 6.52 -13.47 -5.73
C GLU A 609 6.85 -13.04 -4.29
N GLN A 610 7.57 -11.92 -4.09
CA GLN A 610 7.85 -11.38 -2.76
C GLN A 610 6.62 -10.71 -2.13
N LYS A 611 5.74 -10.08 -2.92
CA LYS A 611 4.42 -9.62 -2.47
C LYS A 611 3.53 -10.77 -2.03
N PHE A 612 3.62 -11.92 -2.70
CA PHE A 612 2.92 -13.14 -2.32
C PHE A 612 3.45 -13.75 -1.02
N LEU A 613 4.77 -13.69 -0.78
CA LEU A 613 5.41 -14.20 0.44
C LEU A 613 5.25 -13.26 1.65
N ASN A 614 5.03 -11.96 1.41
CA ASN A 614 4.81 -10.92 2.43
C ASN A 614 3.34 -10.50 2.53
N GLY A 615 2.41 -11.32 2.06
CA GLY A 615 0.96 -11.08 2.16
C GLY A 615 0.49 -10.87 3.61
N PRO A 616 -0.68 -10.24 3.83
CA PRO A 616 -1.10 -9.76 5.14
C PRO A 616 -1.14 -10.91 6.16
N GLN A 617 -0.33 -10.76 7.23
CA GLN A 617 -0.38 -11.59 8.43
C GLN A 617 -1.47 -11.08 9.36
#